data_f8410c843efb586c2c23f2e816483233
#
_entry.id   f8410c843efb586c2c23f2e816483233
#
_cell.length_a   1.000
_cell.length_b   1.000
_cell.length_c   1.000
_cell.angle_alpha   90.00
_cell.angle_beta   90.00
_cell.angle_gamma   90.00
#
_symmetry.space_group_name_H-M   'P 1'
#
loop_
_entity.id
_entity.type
_entity.pdbx_description
1 polymer ?
#
loop_
_entity_poly.entity_id
_entity_poly.type
_entity_poly.pdbx_seq_one_letter_code
_entity_poly.pdbx_strand_id
1 'polypeptide(L)'
;MQDLETRIKAERAAENSAFSSGFETLNKSLKAVFSLLIVAIAVLLVWFFIFSGFFTVQPDTAVLTFRFGKFQKVCTESWHWVFPYPVSQTVKVKTSPFSIDTSSFMPANKALITNRKEAMANGAPDSLKPGIDGYLITGDTCIVHTDWKMTARVVDPEVYYKTCLTPANPEKMDEPFSGPDGESRGTRGPQTLLKAILDDCVLRVTAGWTVDAILYNNNNSAFRYMKEVETMVARRVADLRIGVEVLRVDLELKSPPPQTINAFDNVLHAQQQSNAAIQKAEAYKTEQLALAESDSVRIISEADSYKKRIVSEVEADAGYFRSILAEYRKSPETVTVTLFSQVMADAMANVKDKFIVNSLGNGRQEIRLKLNPEPLTSKEKKEAEEKKEEESK
;
A
#
# COMPACT_ATOMS: atom_id res chain seq x y z
N MET A 1 18.45 -104.37 -57.64
CA MET A 1 18.07 -103.80 -56.32
C MET A 1 19.10 -102.83 -55.78
N GLN A 2 20.39 -102.93 -56.03
CA GLN A 2 21.45 -102.02 -55.54
C GLN A 2 21.37 -100.58 -56.12
N ASP A 3 20.87 -100.44 -57.37
CA ASP A 3 20.78 -99.12 -58.05
C ASP A 3 19.65 -98.24 -57.52
N LEU A 4 18.59 -98.82 -56.95
CA LEU A 4 17.50 -98.12 -56.37
C LEU A 4 17.86 -97.55 -54.97
N GLU A 5 18.63 -98.31 -54.18
CA GLU A 5 19.10 -97.88 -52.86
C GLU A 5 20.11 -96.74 -52.94
N THR A 6 20.97 -96.77 -53.99
CA THR A 6 21.94 -95.66 -54.19
C THR A 6 21.26 -94.36 -54.63
N ARG A 7 20.19 -94.43 -55.44
CA ARG A 7 19.38 -93.28 -55.85
C ARG A 7 18.62 -92.73 -54.70
N ILE A 8 18.00 -93.54 -53.86
CA ILE A 8 17.25 -93.08 -52.66
C ILE A 8 18.20 -92.44 -51.62
N LYS A 9 19.43 -93.01 -51.47
CA LYS A 9 20.44 -92.40 -50.59
C LYS A 9 20.98 -91.08 -51.14
N ALA A 10 21.15 -90.96 -52.49
CA ALA A 10 21.58 -89.72 -53.13
C ALA A 10 20.51 -88.65 -53.07
N GLU A 11 19.20 -88.99 -53.27
CA GLU A 11 18.08 -88.02 -53.06
C GLU A 11 17.93 -87.56 -51.62
N ARG A 12 18.02 -88.50 -50.65
CA ARG A 12 18.02 -88.13 -49.22
C ARG A 12 19.23 -87.31 -48.83
N ALA A 13 20.40 -87.52 -49.39
CA ALA A 13 21.60 -86.72 -49.14
C ALA A 13 21.44 -85.30 -49.76
N ALA A 14 20.83 -85.17 -50.96
CA ALA A 14 20.56 -83.94 -51.62
C ALA A 14 19.45 -83.10 -50.86
N GLU A 15 18.40 -83.83 -50.42
CA GLU A 15 17.37 -83.17 -49.57
C GLU A 15 17.94 -82.71 -48.22
N ASN A 16 18.77 -83.52 -47.55
CA ASN A 16 19.40 -83.14 -46.29
C ASN A 16 20.43 -82.01 -46.49
N SER A 17 21.13 -81.92 -47.61
CA SER A 17 22.06 -80.85 -47.94
C SER A 17 21.31 -79.55 -48.30
N ALA A 18 20.19 -79.68 -49.01
CA ALA A 18 19.32 -78.49 -49.27
C ALA A 18 18.63 -77.97 -47.99
N PHE A 19 18.24 -78.92 -47.14
CA PHE A 19 17.65 -78.53 -45.82
C PHE A 19 18.71 -77.92 -44.90
N SER A 20 19.94 -78.43 -44.87
CA SER A 20 21.05 -77.89 -44.06
C SER A 20 21.48 -76.47 -44.57
N SER A 21 21.54 -76.28 -45.88
CA SER A 21 21.92 -75.00 -46.51
C SER A 21 20.80 -73.94 -46.30
N GLY A 22 19.52 -74.37 -46.35
CA GLY A 22 18.39 -73.55 -45.99
C GLY A 22 18.42 -73.16 -44.55
N PHE A 23 18.73 -74.06 -43.63
CA PHE A 23 18.88 -73.83 -42.22
C PHE A 23 20.05 -72.85 -41.88
N GLU A 24 21.17 -73.00 -42.60
CA GLU A 24 22.32 -72.09 -42.44
C GLU A 24 22.01 -70.66 -42.94
N THR A 25 21.33 -70.52 -44.06
CA THR A 25 20.92 -69.20 -44.58
C THR A 25 19.88 -68.56 -43.68
N LEU A 26 18.93 -69.36 -43.18
CA LEU A 26 17.92 -68.89 -42.21
C LEU A 26 18.57 -68.47 -40.87
N ASN A 27 19.54 -69.20 -40.38
CA ASN A 27 20.29 -68.88 -39.17
C ASN A 27 21.20 -67.67 -39.34
N LYS A 28 21.78 -67.44 -40.54
CA LYS A 28 22.57 -66.27 -40.88
C LYS A 28 21.68 -65.02 -40.98
N SER A 29 20.53 -65.14 -41.63
CA SER A 29 19.54 -64.02 -41.70
C SER A 29 18.97 -63.72 -40.34
N LEU A 30 18.64 -64.71 -39.52
CA LEU A 30 18.15 -64.52 -38.15
C LEU A 30 19.20 -63.83 -37.25
N LYS A 31 20.47 -64.25 -37.34
CA LYS A 31 21.59 -63.64 -36.66
C LYS A 31 21.78 -62.15 -37.10
N ALA A 32 21.67 -61.88 -38.40
CA ALA A 32 21.78 -60.54 -38.95
C ALA A 32 20.63 -59.65 -38.47
N VAL A 33 19.36 -60.10 -38.44
CA VAL A 33 18.20 -59.40 -37.91
C VAL A 33 18.37 -59.20 -36.42
N PHE A 34 18.84 -60.23 -35.69
CA PHE A 34 19.04 -60.08 -34.23
C PHE A 34 20.17 -59.12 -33.89
N SER A 35 21.25 -59.11 -34.67
CA SER A 35 22.34 -58.14 -34.52
C SER A 35 21.87 -56.74 -34.81
N LEU A 36 21.05 -56.49 -35.85
CA LEU A 36 20.46 -55.20 -36.19
C LEU A 36 19.49 -54.70 -35.10
N LEU A 37 18.71 -55.67 -34.56
CA LEU A 37 17.78 -55.33 -33.44
C LEU A 37 18.53 -54.90 -32.16
N ILE A 38 19.64 -55.64 -31.83
CA ILE A 38 20.48 -55.25 -30.68
C ILE A 38 21.09 -53.86 -30.87
N VAL A 39 21.60 -53.57 -32.08
CA VAL A 39 22.13 -52.23 -32.39
C VAL A 39 21.05 -51.15 -32.29
N ALA A 40 19.85 -51.43 -32.82
CA ALA A 40 18.71 -50.52 -32.71
C ALA A 40 18.31 -50.24 -31.24
N ILE A 41 18.25 -51.29 -30.42
CA ILE A 41 18.00 -51.19 -28.98
C ILE A 41 19.10 -50.38 -28.29
N ALA A 42 20.36 -50.63 -28.60
CA ALA A 42 21.49 -49.90 -28.03
C ALA A 42 21.43 -48.40 -28.38
N VAL A 43 21.12 -48.05 -29.63
CA VAL A 43 20.94 -46.67 -30.07
C VAL A 43 19.77 -46.00 -29.34
N LEU A 44 18.62 -46.69 -29.21
CA LEU A 44 17.47 -46.21 -28.48
C LEU A 44 17.78 -45.99 -26.98
N LEU A 45 18.53 -46.89 -26.37
CA LEU A 45 18.95 -46.76 -24.98
C LEU A 45 19.89 -45.57 -24.79
N VAL A 46 20.86 -45.39 -25.68
CA VAL A 46 21.76 -44.23 -25.64
C VAL A 46 20.97 -42.93 -25.82
N TRP A 47 20.06 -42.90 -26.79
CA TRP A 47 19.20 -41.74 -27.05
C TRP A 47 18.31 -41.44 -25.83
N PHE A 48 17.65 -42.43 -25.28
CA PHE A 48 16.86 -42.30 -24.07
C PHE A 48 17.72 -41.81 -22.89
N PHE A 49 18.91 -42.31 -22.70
CA PHE A 49 19.82 -41.93 -21.61
C PHE A 49 20.25 -40.47 -21.73
N ILE A 50 20.51 -39.97 -22.93
CA ILE A 50 20.90 -38.59 -23.17
C ILE A 50 19.70 -37.66 -22.95
N PHE A 51 18.55 -37.95 -23.55
CA PHE A 51 17.38 -37.06 -23.49
C PHE A 51 16.65 -37.10 -22.15
N SER A 52 16.62 -38.22 -21.44
CA SER A 52 15.97 -38.35 -20.14
C SER A 52 16.68 -37.59 -19.02
N GLY A 53 17.92 -37.16 -19.23
CA GLY A 53 18.68 -36.38 -18.24
C GLY A 53 18.45 -34.85 -18.27
N PHE A 54 17.75 -34.33 -19.27
CA PHE A 54 17.48 -32.90 -19.37
C PHE A 54 16.26 -32.48 -18.53
N PHE A 55 16.42 -31.44 -17.74
CA PHE A 55 15.32 -30.81 -17.02
C PHE A 55 15.51 -29.29 -16.95
N THR A 56 14.39 -28.60 -16.80
CA THR A 56 14.34 -27.15 -16.67
C THR A 56 13.95 -26.78 -15.23
N VAL A 57 14.62 -25.81 -14.66
CA VAL A 57 14.33 -25.28 -13.32
C VAL A 57 13.50 -24.01 -13.47
N GLN A 58 12.38 -23.95 -12.75
CA GLN A 58 11.53 -22.75 -12.68
C GLN A 58 12.17 -21.70 -11.76
N PRO A 59 11.93 -20.39 -11.98
CA PRO A 59 12.55 -19.31 -11.19
C PRO A 59 12.34 -19.43 -9.68
N ASP A 60 11.16 -19.94 -9.26
CA ASP A 60 10.77 -20.04 -7.84
C ASP A 60 11.11 -21.41 -7.22
N THR A 61 11.92 -22.21 -7.89
CA THR A 61 12.31 -23.52 -7.40
C THR A 61 13.80 -23.72 -7.50
N ALA A 62 14.37 -24.40 -6.53
CA ALA A 62 15.72 -24.92 -6.60
C ALA A 62 15.66 -26.45 -6.71
N VAL A 63 16.51 -27.03 -7.56
CA VAL A 63 16.59 -28.47 -7.74
C VAL A 63 17.86 -28.99 -7.10
N LEU A 64 17.69 -29.82 -6.07
CA LEU A 64 18.79 -30.56 -5.45
C LEU A 64 19.05 -31.82 -6.25
N THR A 65 20.30 -32.01 -6.65
CA THR A 65 20.72 -33.21 -7.40
C THR A 65 21.49 -34.13 -6.48
N PHE A 66 21.06 -35.40 -6.42
CA PHE A 66 21.70 -36.46 -5.67
C PHE A 66 22.23 -37.53 -6.65
N ARG A 67 23.44 -37.99 -6.44
CA ARG A 67 24.04 -39.10 -7.21
C ARG A 67 24.36 -40.24 -6.27
N PHE A 68 23.77 -41.39 -6.49
CA PHE A 68 23.86 -42.54 -5.58
C PHE A 68 23.56 -42.17 -4.11
N GLY A 69 22.56 -41.33 -3.89
CA GLY A 69 22.17 -40.89 -2.55
C GLY A 69 23.05 -39.77 -1.92
N LYS A 70 24.17 -39.39 -2.60
CA LYS A 70 25.02 -38.28 -2.13
C LYS A 70 24.63 -36.98 -2.81
N PHE A 71 24.50 -35.92 -2.04
CA PHE A 71 24.28 -34.56 -2.53
C PHE A 71 25.44 -34.13 -3.45
N GLN A 72 25.11 -33.55 -4.61
CA GLN A 72 26.08 -33.06 -5.59
C GLN A 72 26.08 -31.54 -5.69
N LYS A 73 24.94 -30.96 -6.06
CA LYS A 73 24.81 -29.50 -6.24
C LYS A 73 23.38 -29.08 -6.21
N VAL A 74 23.19 -27.76 -5.96
CA VAL A 74 21.93 -27.05 -6.17
C VAL A 74 21.92 -26.49 -7.57
N CYS A 75 20.84 -26.71 -8.30
CA CYS A 75 20.60 -26.11 -9.61
C CYS A 75 19.50 -25.05 -9.43
N THR A 76 19.86 -23.81 -9.72
CA THR A 76 18.94 -22.67 -9.74
C THR A 76 18.89 -22.15 -11.16
N GLU A 77 17.72 -21.90 -11.69
CA GLU A 77 17.46 -21.30 -13.01
C GLU A 77 18.28 -21.93 -14.17
N SER A 78 17.66 -22.15 -15.31
CA SER A 78 18.34 -22.65 -16.51
C SER A 78 18.13 -24.14 -16.80
N TRP A 79 18.66 -24.55 -17.93
CA TRP A 79 18.66 -25.93 -18.37
C TRP A 79 19.84 -26.68 -17.74
N HIS A 80 19.52 -27.82 -17.12
CA HIS A 80 20.53 -28.69 -16.54
C HIS A 80 20.40 -30.12 -17.09
N TRP A 81 21.54 -30.78 -17.15
CA TRP A 81 21.61 -32.18 -17.47
C TRP A 81 22.18 -32.97 -16.30
N VAL A 82 21.51 -34.06 -15.95
CA VAL A 82 21.89 -34.97 -14.87
C VAL A 82 21.64 -36.40 -15.35
N PHE A 83 22.43 -37.33 -14.85
CA PHE A 83 22.19 -38.73 -15.18
C PHE A 83 20.78 -39.17 -14.82
N PRO A 84 20.09 -39.94 -15.71
CA PRO A 84 18.74 -40.38 -15.43
C PRO A 84 18.69 -41.38 -14.26
N TYR A 85 17.50 -41.54 -13.71
CA TYR A 85 17.24 -42.56 -12.71
C TYR A 85 17.68 -43.95 -13.24
N PRO A 86 18.32 -44.81 -12.43
CA PRO A 86 18.49 -44.75 -10.98
C PRO A 86 19.81 -44.09 -10.49
N VAL A 87 20.68 -43.61 -11.39
CA VAL A 87 22.01 -43.06 -11.05
C VAL A 87 21.90 -41.76 -10.27
N SER A 88 21.00 -40.90 -10.71
CA SER A 88 20.76 -39.63 -10.02
C SER A 88 19.28 -39.45 -9.71
N GLN A 89 19.02 -38.74 -8.62
CA GLN A 89 17.71 -38.28 -8.18
C GLN A 89 17.70 -36.76 -8.08
N THR A 90 16.59 -36.15 -8.47
CA THR A 90 16.39 -34.72 -8.37
C THR A 90 15.23 -34.44 -7.42
N VAL A 91 15.44 -33.56 -6.47
CA VAL A 91 14.41 -33.08 -5.54
C VAL A 91 14.17 -31.62 -5.79
N LYS A 92 12.93 -31.24 -6.09
CA LYS A 92 12.54 -29.84 -6.28
C LYS A 92 12.17 -29.26 -4.94
N VAL A 93 12.79 -28.14 -4.57
CA VAL A 93 12.47 -27.36 -3.35
C VAL A 93 11.94 -26.01 -3.80
N LYS A 94 10.75 -25.64 -3.34
CA LYS A 94 10.22 -24.31 -3.57
C LYS A 94 11.00 -23.28 -2.75
N THR A 95 11.43 -22.21 -3.40
CA THR A 95 12.12 -21.05 -2.80
C THR A 95 11.23 -19.84 -2.75
N SER A 96 9.99 -19.93 -3.28
CA SER A 96 8.99 -18.87 -3.16
C SER A 96 8.69 -18.55 -1.68
N PRO A 97 8.36 -17.28 -1.36
CA PRO A 97 7.92 -16.92 -0.02
C PRO A 97 6.67 -17.70 0.39
N PHE A 98 6.64 -18.13 1.64
CA PHE A 98 5.49 -18.79 2.26
C PHE A 98 5.12 -18.08 3.56
N SER A 99 3.85 -18.14 3.96
CA SER A 99 3.36 -17.53 5.17
C SER A 99 3.06 -18.57 6.26
N ILE A 100 3.30 -18.17 7.48
CA ILE A 100 2.96 -18.91 8.69
C ILE A 100 2.12 -17.99 9.56
N ASP A 101 0.87 -18.39 9.78
CA ASP A 101 -0.06 -17.65 10.60
C ASP A 101 -0.09 -18.26 12.00
N THR A 102 -0.03 -17.43 13.03
CA THR A 102 -0.21 -17.89 14.41
C THR A 102 -1.33 -17.12 15.08
N SER A 103 -2.33 -17.86 15.49
CA SER A 103 -3.44 -17.39 16.31
C SER A 103 -3.41 -17.98 17.71
N SER A 104 -2.23 -18.41 18.16
CA SER A 104 -2.03 -19.01 19.49
C SER A 104 -2.45 -18.09 20.62
N PHE A 105 -2.46 -16.78 20.41
CA PHE A 105 -2.81 -15.76 21.39
C PHE A 105 -4.19 -15.13 21.17
N MET A 106 -5.00 -15.78 20.37
CA MET A 106 -6.38 -15.37 20.10
C MET A 106 -7.37 -16.23 20.88
N PRO A 107 -8.57 -15.71 21.23
CA PRO A 107 -9.63 -16.54 21.77
C PRO A 107 -10.00 -17.64 20.78
N ALA A 108 -10.45 -18.79 21.29
CA ALA A 108 -10.91 -19.92 20.47
C ALA A 108 -12.01 -19.48 19.48
N ASN A 109 -12.87 -18.56 19.90
CA ASN A 109 -13.83 -17.91 19.02
C ASN A 109 -13.35 -16.51 18.61
N LYS A 110 -12.62 -16.42 17.49
CA LYS A 110 -12.13 -15.14 16.94
C LYS A 110 -13.26 -14.13 16.64
N ALA A 111 -14.49 -14.59 16.40
CA ALA A 111 -15.64 -13.71 16.14
C ALA A 111 -15.97 -12.80 17.32
N LEU A 112 -15.59 -13.17 18.56
CA LEU A 112 -15.73 -12.29 19.74
C LEU A 112 -14.94 -10.98 19.62
N ILE A 113 -13.89 -10.96 18.81
CA ILE A 113 -13.07 -9.77 18.55
C ILE A 113 -13.46 -9.10 17.22
N THR A 114 -13.63 -9.89 16.15
CA THR A 114 -13.90 -9.35 14.81
C THR A 114 -15.35 -8.95 14.58
N ASN A 115 -16.32 -9.78 15.08
CA ASN A 115 -17.77 -9.57 14.90
C ASN A 115 -18.53 -9.83 16.20
N ARG A 116 -18.19 -9.08 17.24
CA ARG A 116 -18.70 -9.28 18.60
C ARG A 116 -20.23 -9.34 18.69
N LYS A 117 -20.92 -8.43 17.98
CA LYS A 117 -22.39 -8.37 17.98
C LYS A 117 -23.02 -9.68 17.49
N GLU A 118 -22.48 -10.23 16.43
CA GLU A 118 -22.95 -11.48 15.84
C GLU A 118 -22.58 -12.69 16.71
N ALA A 119 -21.36 -12.69 17.26
CA ALA A 119 -20.93 -13.75 18.18
C ALA A 119 -21.78 -13.81 19.44
N MET A 120 -22.12 -12.65 20.03
CA MET A 120 -22.99 -12.57 21.21
C MET A 120 -24.45 -12.97 20.89
N ALA A 121 -24.95 -12.58 19.71
CA ALA A 121 -26.27 -12.98 19.23
C ALA A 121 -26.37 -14.51 19.07
N ASN A 122 -25.27 -15.16 18.72
CA ASN A 122 -25.14 -16.61 18.59
C ASN A 122 -24.84 -17.32 19.93
N GLY A 123 -24.92 -16.60 21.05
CA GLY A 123 -24.73 -17.18 22.39
C GLY A 123 -23.30 -17.43 22.79
N ALA A 124 -22.31 -16.82 22.12
CA ALA A 124 -20.91 -16.93 22.53
C ALA A 124 -20.70 -16.24 23.89
N PRO A 125 -20.05 -16.92 24.88
CA PRO A 125 -19.77 -16.30 26.16
C PRO A 125 -18.78 -15.13 25.99
N ASP A 126 -19.07 -14.02 26.66
CA ASP A 126 -18.22 -12.81 26.65
C ASP A 126 -17.04 -12.94 27.64
N SER A 127 -16.84 -14.09 28.26
CA SER A 127 -15.77 -14.31 29.22
C SER A 127 -14.67 -15.21 28.67
N LEU A 128 -13.42 -14.84 28.94
CA LEU A 128 -12.27 -15.68 28.64
C LEU A 128 -12.30 -16.98 29.42
N LYS A 129 -12.02 -18.09 28.77
CA LYS A 129 -11.89 -19.40 29.35
C LYS A 129 -10.42 -19.78 29.49
N PRO A 130 -9.83 -19.71 30.70
CA PRO A 130 -8.45 -20.11 30.91
C PRO A 130 -8.20 -21.56 30.46
N GLY A 131 -7.11 -21.77 29.70
CA GLY A 131 -6.76 -23.09 29.18
C GLY A 131 -7.40 -23.44 27.82
N ILE A 132 -8.36 -22.66 27.33
CA ILE A 132 -8.97 -22.81 26.01
C ILE A 132 -8.62 -21.59 25.13
N ASP A 133 -8.80 -20.38 25.68
CA ASP A 133 -8.53 -19.15 24.99
C ASP A 133 -7.06 -18.78 25.11
N GLY A 134 -6.45 -18.45 23.97
CA GLY A 134 -5.09 -17.91 23.94
C GLY A 134 -5.07 -16.42 24.29
N TYR A 135 -4.05 -16.00 25.04
CA TYR A 135 -3.82 -14.59 25.38
C TYR A 135 -2.34 -14.35 25.69
N LEU A 136 -1.94 -13.08 25.63
CA LEU A 136 -0.62 -12.62 26.08
C LEU A 136 -0.77 -11.78 27.35
N ILE A 137 0.23 -11.83 28.20
CA ILE A 137 0.35 -10.94 29.35
C ILE A 137 1.43 -9.91 29.07
N THR A 138 1.08 -8.65 29.19
CA THR A 138 1.98 -7.51 29.00
C THR A 138 2.81 -7.23 30.26
N GLY A 139 3.84 -6.38 30.15
CA GLY A 139 4.69 -6.01 31.28
C GLY A 139 3.97 -5.27 32.40
N ASP A 140 2.83 -4.67 32.11
CA ASP A 140 1.92 -4.02 33.06
C ASP A 140 0.81 -4.99 33.58
N THR A 141 1.01 -6.29 33.42
CA THR A 141 0.09 -7.37 33.88
C THR A 141 -1.30 -7.35 33.25
N CYS A 142 -1.47 -6.66 32.13
CA CYS A 142 -2.71 -6.66 31.38
C CYS A 142 -2.75 -7.80 30.35
N ILE A 143 -3.96 -8.17 29.94
CA ILE A 143 -4.18 -9.19 28.91
C ILE A 143 -4.38 -8.52 27.56
N VAL A 144 -3.74 -9.05 26.52
CA VAL A 144 -3.92 -8.63 25.13
C VAL A 144 -4.02 -9.85 24.21
N HIS A 145 -4.86 -9.75 23.21
CA HIS A 145 -4.96 -10.72 22.12
C HIS A 145 -4.26 -10.19 20.87
N THR A 146 -3.46 -11.04 20.23
CA THR A 146 -2.74 -10.68 19.02
C THR A 146 -2.77 -11.83 18.02
N ASP A 147 -2.89 -11.47 16.74
CA ASP A 147 -2.77 -12.41 15.61
C ASP A 147 -1.56 -12.00 14.76
N TRP A 148 -0.71 -12.96 14.44
CA TRP A 148 0.55 -12.69 13.79
C TRP A 148 0.71 -13.52 12.52
N LYS A 149 1.35 -12.90 11.54
CA LYS A 149 1.73 -13.54 10.29
C LYS A 149 3.21 -13.33 10.02
N MET A 150 3.91 -14.42 9.84
CA MET A 150 5.31 -14.41 9.44
C MET A 150 5.44 -14.84 8.00
N THR A 151 6.15 -14.07 7.18
CA THR A 151 6.51 -14.43 5.81
C THR A 151 7.98 -14.79 5.79
N ALA A 152 8.28 -15.99 5.30
CA ALA A 152 9.62 -16.54 5.23
C ALA A 152 9.89 -17.12 3.83
N ARG A 153 11.16 -17.30 3.48
CA ARG A 153 11.59 -17.98 2.26
C ARG A 153 12.75 -18.91 2.52
N VAL A 154 12.91 -19.91 1.67
CA VAL A 154 14.06 -20.79 1.69
C VAL A 154 15.21 -20.13 0.92
N VAL A 155 16.31 -19.85 1.61
CA VAL A 155 17.52 -19.24 1.02
C VAL A 155 18.56 -20.32 0.70
N ASP A 156 18.72 -21.28 1.59
CA ASP A 156 19.61 -22.40 1.39
C ASP A 156 18.81 -23.71 1.30
N PRO A 157 18.47 -24.15 0.07
CA PRO A 157 17.68 -25.36 -0.15
C PRO A 157 18.39 -26.64 0.31
N GLU A 158 19.73 -26.65 0.33
CA GLU A 158 20.50 -27.81 0.78
C GLU A 158 20.36 -28.02 2.28
N VAL A 159 20.64 -26.98 3.05
CA VAL A 159 20.52 -27.00 4.52
C VAL A 159 19.07 -27.26 4.91
N TYR A 160 18.13 -26.56 4.26
CA TYR A 160 16.71 -26.75 4.47
C TYR A 160 16.28 -28.21 4.31
N TYR A 161 16.65 -28.85 3.18
CA TYR A 161 16.28 -30.23 2.90
C TYR A 161 16.92 -31.21 3.91
N LYS A 162 18.17 -30.99 4.29
CA LYS A 162 18.88 -31.84 5.26
C LYS A 162 18.33 -31.74 6.67
N THR A 163 17.95 -30.52 7.08
CA THR A 163 17.52 -30.22 8.46
C THR A 163 16.06 -30.54 8.68
N CYS A 164 15.21 -30.28 7.70
CA CYS A 164 13.76 -30.41 7.84
C CYS A 164 13.20 -31.76 7.42
N LEU A 165 14.06 -32.75 7.18
CA LEU A 165 13.75 -34.17 6.97
C LEU A 165 12.67 -34.50 5.93
N THR A 166 12.29 -33.60 5.05
CA THR A 166 11.54 -33.91 3.84
C THR A 166 10.88 -32.80 3.07
N PRO A 167 10.69 -31.58 3.42
CA PRO A 167 9.73 -30.86 2.60
C PRO A 167 10.37 -30.36 1.32
N ALA A 168 10.09 -31.07 0.24
CA ALA A 168 10.22 -30.52 -1.10
C ALA A 168 9.32 -29.30 -1.30
N ASN A 169 8.27 -29.19 -0.51
CA ASN A 169 7.33 -28.09 -0.56
C ASN A 169 7.11 -27.48 0.83
N PRO A 170 7.62 -26.27 1.13
CA PRO A 170 7.41 -25.61 2.41
C PRO A 170 5.94 -25.29 2.72
N GLU A 171 5.06 -25.20 1.72
CA GLU A 171 3.63 -24.98 1.93
C GLU A 171 2.91 -26.21 2.53
N LYS A 172 3.51 -27.37 2.41
CA LYS A 172 2.95 -28.65 2.90
C LYS A 172 3.63 -29.15 4.17
N MET A 173 4.10 -28.27 5.00
CA MET A 173 4.88 -28.61 6.20
C MET A 173 4.08 -29.23 7.33
N ASP A 174 2.77 -29.13 7.30
CA ASP A 174 1.88 -29.62 8.36
C ASP A 174 1.31 -31.02 8.07
N GLU A 175 1.75 -31.67 7.00
CA GLU A 175 1.32 -33.05 6.76
C GLU A 175 1.81 -33.96 7.88
N PRO A 176 0.92 -34.74 8.54
CA PRO A 176 1.32 -35.64 9.59
C PRO A 176 2.31 -36.66 9.06
N PHE A 177 3.40 -36.85 9.78
CA PHE A 177 4.36 -37.88 9.48
C PHE A 177 3.92 -39.20 10.10
N SER A 178 3.54 -40.13 9.26
CA SER A 178 3.35 -41.52 9.67
C SER A 178 4.65 -42.29 9.46
N GLY A 179 5.13 -42.95 10.50
CA GLY A 179 6.25 -43.85 10.39
C GLY A 179 5.91 -45.08 9.53
N PRO A 180 6.90 -45.96 9.24
CA PRO A 180 6.66 -47.21 8.51
C PRO A 180 5.61 -48.10 9.17
N ASP A 181 5.39 -47.90 10.45
CA ASP A 181 4.45 -48.66 11.29
C ASP A 181 3.02 -48.06 11.29
N GLY A 182 2.76 -47.01 10.48
CA GLY A 182 1.47 -46.34 10.41
C GLY A 182 1.16 -45.40 11.59
N GLU A 183 2.04 -45.29 12.58
CA GLU A 183 1.86 -44.39 13.72
C GLU A 183 2.21 -42.95 13.32
N SER A 184 1.34 -42.00 13.75
CA SER A 184 1.61 -40.59 13.56
C SER A 184 2.75 -40.13 14.50
N ARG A 185 3.89 -39.76 13.91
CA ARG A 185 5.09 -39.30 14.65
C ARG A 185 5.25 -37.77 14.62
N GLY A 186 4.16 -37.05 14.59
CA GLY A 186 4.15 -35.59 14.53
C GLY A 186 4.07 -35.03 13.11
N THR A 187 4.37 -33.76 12.94
CA THR A 187 4.37 -33.06 11.65
C THR A 187 5.77 -32.95 11.07
N ARG A 188 5.88 -33.09 9.77
CA ARG A 188 7.15 -32.90 9.07
C ARG A 188 7.33 -31.43 8.68
N GLY A 189 8.56 -30.95 8.84
CA GLY A 189 8.97 -29.65 8.33
C GLY A 189 9.13 -28.57 9.39
N PRO A 190 9.68 -27.42 9.02
CA PRO A 190 10.00 -26.35 9.94
C PRO A 190 8.81 -25.46 10.31
N GLN A 191 7.62 -25.64 9.74
CA GLN A 191 6.49 -24.75 9.99
C GLN A 191 6.10 -24.72 11.47
N THR A 192 5.95 -25.87 12.09
CA THR A 192 5.67 -26.00 13.53
C THR A 192 6.78 -25.37 14.37
N LEU A 193 8.04 -25.61 13.98
CA LEU A 193 9.20 -25.01 14.65
C LEU A 193 9.21 -23.49 14.51
N LEU A 194 9.00 -22.99 13.30
CA LEU A 194 8.97 -21.55 13.01
C LEU A 194 7.82 -20.85 13.72
N LYS A 195 6.64 -21.50 13.78
CA LYS A 195 5.51 -21.05 14.57
C LYS A 195 5.86 -20.97 16.06
N ALA A 196 6.46 -22.02 16.62
CA ALA A 196 6.87 -22.03 18.03
C ALA A 196 7.92 -20.93 18.33
N ILE A 197 8.84 -20.66 17.41
CA ILE A 197 9.82 -19.56 17.55
C ILE A 197 9.11 -18.20 17.53
N LEU A 198 8.16 -18.01 16.61
CA LEU A 198 7.36 -16.80 16.54
C LEU A 198 6.59 -16.60 17.85
N ASP A 199 5.92 -17.64 18.36
CA ASP A 199 5.15 -17.60 19.60
C ASP A 199 6.06 -17.28 20.81
N ASP A 200 7.24 -17.89 20.93
CA ASP A 200 8.23 -17.59 21.99
C ASP A 200 8.72 -16.14 21.92
N CYS A 201 9.06 -15.65 20.73
CA CYS A 201 9.53 -14.29 20.55
C CYS A 201 8.43 -13.26 20.85
N VAL A 202 7.20 -13.49 20.38
CA VAL A 202 6.05 -12.63 20.65
C VAL A 202 5.81 -12.55 22.16
N LEU A 203 5.81 -13.68 22.85
CA LEU A 203 5.59 -13.73 24.31
C LEU A 203 6.66 -12.96 25.07
N ARG A 204 7.94 -13.12 24.72
CA ARG A 204 9.07 -12.44 25.37
C ARG A 204 9.05 -10.93 25.16
N VAL A 205 8.79 -10.49 23.92
CA VAL A 205 8.74 -9.06 23.61
C VAL A 205 7.53 -8.43 24.29
N THR A 206 6.35 -9.07 24.22
CA THR A 206 5.12 -8.56 24.85
C THR A 206 5.27 -8.37 26.37
N ALA A 207 5.98 -9.25 27.05
CA ALA A 207 6.25 -9.11 28.47
C ALA A 207 7.07 -7.86 28.86
N GLY A 208 7.74 -7.23 27.90
CA GLY A 208 8.47 -5.97 28.10
C GLY A 208 7.67 -4.71 27.73
N TRP A 209 6.46 -4.86 27.16
CA TRP A 209 5.65 -3.76 26.65
C TRP A 209 4.39 -3.55 27.48
N THR A 210 3.91 -2.30 27.53
CA THR A 210 2.62 -1.97 28.16
C THR A 210 1.46 -2.17 27.19
N VAL A 211 0.27 -2.45 27.70
CA VAL A 211 -0.92 -2.64 26.88
C VAL A 211 -1.24 -1.40 26.04
N ASP A 212 -1.06 -0.22 26.61
CA ASP A 212 -1.30 1.04 25.93
C ASP A 212 -0.36 1.24 24.72
N ALA A 213 0.92 0.88 24.86
CA ALA A 213 1.89 0.98 23.79
C ALA A 213 1.60 -0.01 22.64
N ILE A 214 0.99 -1.13 22.93
CA ILE A 214 0.60 -2.14 21.94
C ILE A 214 -0.71 -1.74 21.27
N LEU A 215 -1.76 -1.41 22.05
CA LEU A 215 -3.10 -1.14 21.53
C LEU A 215 -3.21 0.25 20.89
N TYR A 216 -2.65 1.28 21.53
CA TYR A 216 -2.70 2.64 21.03
C TYR A 216 -1.41 2.98 20.29
N ASN A 217 -1.52 3.46 19.06
CA ASN A 217 -0.35 3.79 18.23
C ASN A 217 0.25 5.17 18.61
N ASN A 218 0.56 5.36 19.89
CA ASN A 218 1.20 6.58 20.36
C ASN A 218 2.67 6.59 19.90
N ASN A 219 3.09 7.62 19.18
CA ASN A 219 4.46 7.82 18.70
C ASN A 219 5.06 6.61 17.95
N ASN A 220 4.28 5.96 17.07
CA ASN A 220 4.69 4.74 16.35
C ASN A 220 5.04 3.54 17.28
N SER A 221 4.51 3.49 18.48
CA SER A 221 4.80 2.41 19.44
C SER A 221 4.47 1.02 18.89
N ALA A 222 3.30 0.88 18.24
CA ALA A 222 2.89 -0.39 17.63
C ALA A 222 3.86 -0.86 16.53
N PHE A 223 4.38 0.05 15.72
CA PHE A 223 5.40 -0.28 14.72
C PHE A 223 6.72 -0.71 15.36
N ARG A 224 7.16 -0.02 16.42
CA ARG A 224 8.37 -0.39 17.16
C ARG A 224 8.23 -1.77 17.80
N TYR A 225 7.08 -2.06 18.40
CA TYR A 225 6.76 -3.36 18.97
C TYR A 225 6.85 -4.48 17.90
N MET A 226 6.18 -4.29 16.76
CA MET A 226 6.25 -5.24 15.64
C MET A 226 7.68 -5.44 15.14
N LYS A 227 8.45 -4.36 15.02
CA LYS A 227 9.84 -4.42 14.53
C LYS A 227 10.78 -5.12 15.52
N GLU A 228 10.54 -4.99 16.81
CA GLU A 228 11.29 -5.71 17.84
C GLU A 228 11.02 -7.21 17.78
N VAL A 229 9.75 -7.61 17.62
CA VAL A 229 9.38 -9.02 17.40
C VAL A 229 10.05 -9.56 16.13
N GLU A 230 9.95 -8.85 14.99
CA GLU A 230 10.59 -9.24 13.74
C GLU A 230 12.10 -9.45 13.90
N THR A 231 12.78 -8.51 14.56
CA THR A 231 14.22 -8.58 14.77
C THR A 231 14.60 -9.78 15.63
N MET A 232 13.83 -10.05 16.69
CA MET A 232 14.08 -11.20 17.56
C MET A 232 13.83 -12.52 16.84
N VAL A 233 12.75 -12.63 16.08
CA VAL A 233 12.42 -13.82 15.27
C VAL A 233 13.51 -14.08 14.24
N ALA A 234 13.88 -13.04 13.46
CA ALA A 234 14.91 -13.16 12.42
C ALA A 234 16.25 -13.65 13.01
N ARG A 235 16.64 -13.11 14.17
CA ARG A 235 17.85 -13.54 14.87
C ARG A 235 17.77 -15.01 15.31
N ARG A 236 16.65 -15.41 15.93
CA ARG A 236 16.45 -16.80 16.38
C ARG A 236 16.46 -17.81 15.23
N VAL A 237 15.80 -17.46 14.11
CA VAL A 237 15.78 -18.33 12.92
C VAL A 237 17.18 -18.42 12.29
N ALA A 238 17.94 -17.32 12.25
CA ALA A 238 19.32 -17.31 11.75
C ALA A 238 20.24 -18.18 12.63
N ASP A 239 20.10 -18.13 13.95
CA ASP A 239 20.90 -18.92 14.91
C ASP A 239 20.68 -20.43 14.73
N LEU A 240 19.49 -20.85 14.34
CA LEU A 240 19.16 -22.25 14.09
C LEU A 240 19.74 -22.81 12.80
N ARG A 241 20.15 -21.98 11.86
CA ARG A 241 20.75 -22.37 10.58
C ARG A 241 19.94 -23.43 9.81
N ILE A 242 18.62 -23.21 9.72
CA ILE A 242 17.71 -24.14 9.02
C ILE A 242 17.56 -23.87 7.52
N GLY A 243 18.32 -22.91 6.96
CA GLY A 243 18.25 -22.51 5.55
C GLY A 243 17.05 -21.66 5.18
N VAL A 244 16.33 -21.10 6.18
CA VAL A 244 15.15 -20.23 6.01
C VAL A 244 15.51 -18.83 6.46
N GLU A 245 15.04 -17.83 5.72
CA GLU A 245 15.14 -16.41 6.07
C GLU A 245 13.74 -15.84 6.34
N VAL A 246 13.61 -15.07 7.39
CA VAL A 246 12.37 -14.33 7.70
C VAL A 246 12.40 -13.02 6.93
N LEU A 247 11.43 -12.81 6.07
CA LEU A 247 11.30 -11.58 5.28
C LEU A 247 10.57 -10.49 6.04
N ARG A 248 9.49 -10.87 6.73
CA ARG A 248 8.61 -9.93 7.43
C ARG A 248 7.79 -10.66 8.48
N VAL A 249 7.51 -9.94 9.57
CA VAL A 249 6.56 -10.35 10.60
C VAL A 249 5.53 -9.24 10.74
N ASP A 250 4.27 -9.57 10.53
CA ASP A 250 3.15 -8.64 10.57
C ASP A 250 2.24 -8.94 11.77
N LEU A 251 1.76 -7.90 12.41
CA LEU A 251 0.72 -7.94 13.42
C LEU A 251 -0.63 -7.73 12.71
N GLU A 252 -1.37 -8.81 12.45
CA GLU A 252 -2.64 -8.73 11.70
C GLU A 252 -3.77 -8.16 12.55
N LEU A 253 -3.84 -8.58 13.80
CA LEU A 253 -4.89 -8.16 14.71
C LEU A 253 -4.33 -7.96 16.12
N LYS A 254 -4.81 -6.93 16.79
CA LYS A 254 -4.55 -6.66 18.20
C LYS A 254 -5.86 -6.22 18.87
N SER A 255 -6.14 -6.75 20.02
CA SER A 255 -7.37 -6.44 20.75
C SER A 255 -7.19 -6.62 22.24
N PRO A 256 -7.84 -5.81 23.06
CA PRO A 256 -8.01 -6.12 24.47
C PRO A 256 -8.97 -7.31 24.65
N PRO A 257 -9.08 -7.88 25.84
CA PRO A 257 -10.05 -8.96 26.11
C PRO A 257 -11.48 -8.55 25.74
N PRO A 258 -12.30 -9.48 25.22
CA PRO A 258 -13.67 -9.19 24.79
C PRO A 258 -14.52 -8.43 25.80
N GLN A 259 -14.33 -8.69 27.09
CA GLN A 259 -15.05 -8.04 28.19
C GLN A 259 -14.72 -6.55 28.31
N THR A 260 -13.51 -6.15 27.99
CA THR A 260 -12.98 -4.79 28.21
C THR A 260 -12.94 -3.93 26.94
N ILE A 261 -13.27 -4.49 25.77
CA ILE A 261 -13.24 -3.78 24.47
C ILE A 261 -13.99 -2.46 24.57
N ASN A 262 -15.22 -2.45 25.11
CA ASN A 262 -16.03 -1.23 25.22
C ASN A 262 -15.35 -0.15 26.09
N ALA A 263 -14.66 -0.54 27.17
CA ALA A 263 -13.94 0.39 28.02
C ALA A 263 -12.74 1.01 27.28
N PHE A 264 -11.99 0.20 26.54
CA PHE A 264 -10.88 0.68 25.71
C PHE A 264 -11.36 1.57 24.57
N ASP A 265 -12.46 1.21 23.90
CA ASP A 265 -13.07 2.03 22.86
C ASP A 265 -13.51 3.40 23.41
N ASN A 266 -14.11 3.45 24.61
CA ASN A 266 -14.48 4.69 25.25
C ASN A 266 -13.26 5.58 25.55
N VAL A 267 -12.16 5.00 26.03
CA VAL A 267 -10.90 5.73 26.24
C VAL A 267 -10.36 6.27 24.93
N LEU A 268 -10.34 5.43 23.88
CA LEU A 268 -9.90 5.85 22.54
C LEU A 268 -10.76 7.00 21.99
N HIS A 269 -12.08 6.90 22.11
CA HIS A 269 -13.00 7.98 21.72
C HIS A 269 -12.77 9.25 22.51
N ALA A 270 -12.58 9.16 23.83
CA ALA A 270 -12.28 10.33 24.69
C ALA A 270 -10.94 10.97 24.26
N GLN A 271 -9.92 10.18 23.98
CA GLN A 271 -8.63 10.67 23.49
C GLN A 271 -8.75 11.35 22.13
N GLN A 272 -9.51 10.75 21.20
CA GLN A 272 -9.77 11.34 19.88
C GLN A 272 -10.54 12.65 20.01
N GLN A 273 -11.55 12.71 20.87
CA GLN A 273 -12.31 13.95 21.13
C GLN A 273 -11.42 15.05 21.75
N SER A 274 -10.55 14.68 22.70
CA SER A 274 -9.58 15.60 23.28
C SER A 274 -8.62 16.16 22.23
N ASN A 275 -8.04 15.28 21.42
CA ASN A 275 -7.14 15.69 20.33
C ASN A 275 -7.85 16.56 19.29
N ALA A 276 -9.09 16.22 18.92
CA ALA A 276 -9.89 17.02 18.01
C ALA A 276 -10.23 18.42 18.60
N ALA A 277 -10.51 18.50 19.91
CA ALA A 277 -10.75 19.77 20.57
C ALA A 277 -9.48 20.64 20.59
N ILE A 278 -8.32 20.06 20.87
CA ILE A 278 -7.02 20.75 20.82
C ILE A 278 -6.74 21.27 19.41
N GLN A 279 -6.86 20.42 18.39
CA GLN A 279 -6.64 20.82 16.99
C GLN A 279 -7.61 21.91 16.53
N LYS A 280 -8.88 21.82 16.97
CA LYS A 280 -9.87 22.87 16.68
C LYS A 280 -9.51 24.19 17.35
N ALA A 281 -9.04 24.16 18.59
CA ALA A 281 -8.57 25.35 19.30
C ALA A 281 -7.33 25.97 18.67
N GLU A 282 -6.38 25.15 18.23
CA GLU A 282 -5.19 25.60 17.51
C GLU A 282 -5.52 26.19 16.13
N ALA A 283 -6.44 25.57 15.39
CA ALA A 283 -6.93 26.10 14.13
C ALA A 283 -7.63 27.45 14.33
N TYR A 284 -8.51 27.56 15.34
CA TYR A 284 -9.16 28.81 15.67
C TYR A 284 -8.16 29.91 16.06
N LYS A 285 -7.16 29.58 16.90
CA LYS A 285 -6.08 30.49 17.23
C LYS A 285 -5.34 31.01 15.98
N THR A 286 -4.99 30.09 15.07
CA THR A 286 -4.29 30.46 13.86
C THR A 286 -5.15 31.33 12.94
N GLU A 287 -6.44 31.02 12.82
CA GLU A 287 -7.40 31.82 12.06
C GLU A 287 -7.52 33.22 12.63
N GLN A 288 -7.71 33.37 13.97
CA GLN A 288 -7.82 34.67 14.61
C GLN A 288 -6.56 35.52 14.47
N LEU A 289 -5.39 34.91 14.58
CA LEU A 289 -4.11 35.60 14.35
C LEU A 289 -3.96 36.05 12.90
N ALA A 290 -4.32 35.23 11.94
CA ALA A 290 -4.26 35.56 10.52
C ALA A 290 -5.27 36.70 10.17
N LEU A 291 -6.48 36.67 10.73
CA LEU A 291 -7.46 37.73 10.55
C LEU A 291 -6.96 39.03 11.13
N ALA A 292 -6.44 39.03 12.37
CA ALA A 292 -5.88 40.21 13.01
C ALA A 292 -4.69 40.80 12.25
N GLU A 293 -3.81 39.96 11.74
CA GLU A 293 -2.67 40.37 10.89
C GLU A 293 -3.15 40.97 9.57
N SER A 294 -4.13 40.33 8.92
CA SER A 294 -4.74 40.83 7.68
C SER A 294 -5.43 42.20 7.90
N ASP A 295 -6.18 42.34 8.98
CA ASP A 295 -6.83 43.61 9.33
C ASP A 295 -5.79 44.70 9.63
N SER A 296 -4.74 44.39 10.35
CA SER A 296 -3.62 45.29 10.58
C SER A 296 -2.98 45.79 9.29
N VAL A 297 -2.65 44.86 8.38
CA VAL A 297 -2.07 45.19 7.07
C VAL A 297 -3.04 46.04 6.23
N ARG A 298 -4.33 45.69 6.25
CA ARG A 298 -5.37 46.43 5.54
C ARG A 298 -5.45 47.89 6.04
N ILE A 299 -5.55 48.09 7.36
CA ILE A 299 -5.65 49.41 7.97
C ILE A 299 -4.42 50.27 7.65
N ILE A 300 -3.22 49.69 7.77
CA ILE A 300 -1.96 50.38 7.44
C ILE A 300 -1.93 50.75 5.95
N SER A 301 -2.31 49.82 5.07
CA SER A 301 -2.33 50.06 3.62
C SER A 301 -3.35 51.10 3.20
N GLU A 302 -4.54 51.10 3.82
CA GLU A 302 -5.59 52.14 3.62
C GLU A 302 -5.08 53.51 4.08
N ALA A 303 -4.46 53.59 5.26
CA ALA A 303 -3.90 54.84 5.78
C ALA A 303 -2.75 55.36 4.89
N ASP A 304 -1.86 54.49 4.42
CA ASP A 304 -0.77 54.89 3.51
C ASP A 304 -1.30 55.34 2.13
N SER A 305 -2.31 54.64 1.62
CA SER A 305 -3.01 55.02 0.40
C SER A 305 -3.72 56.35 0.51
N TYR A 306 -4.41 56.57 1.65
CA TYR A 306 -5.02 57.84 1.94
C TYR A 306 -4.00 58.98 2.02
N LYS A 307 -2.91 58.78 2.77
CA LYS A 307 -1.80 59.71 2.86
C LYS A 307 -1.24 60.06 1.48
N LYS A 308 -0.94 59.05 0.64
CA LYS A 308 -0.42 59.26 -0.71
C LYS A 308 -1.38 60.05 -1.58
N ARG A 309 -2.70 59.72 -1.48
CA ARG A 309 -3.74 60.48 -2.22
C ARG A 309 -3.78 61.94 -1.82
N ILE A 310 -3.84 62.25 -0.53
CA ILE A 310 -3.89 63.62 -0.06
C ILE A 310 -2.61 64.39 -0.44
N VAL A 311 -1.44 63.77 -0.27
CA VAL A 311 -0.18 64.44 -0.70
C VAL A 311 -0.18 64.71 -2.18
N SER A 312 -0.58 63.73 -3.00
CA SER A 312 -0.63 63.93 -4.48
C SER A 312 -1.65 64.95 -4.91
N GLU A 313 -2.83 65.03 -4.22
CA GLU A 313 -3.86 66.03 -4.47
C GLU A 313 -3.34 67.44 -4.15
N VAL A 314 -2.72 67.60 -2.98
CA VAL A 314 -2.15 68.89 -2.59
C VAL A 314 -0.98 69.31 -3.50
N GLU A 315 -0.13 68.37 -3.92
CA GLU A 315 0.95 68.64 -4.85
C GLU A 315 0.41 69.04 -6.25
N ALA A 316 -0.66 68.40 -6.71
CA ALA A 316 -1.33 68.76 -7.95
C ALA A 316 -1.94 70.12 -7.89
N ASP A 317 -2.65 70.46 -6.79
CA ASP A 317 -3.24 71.78 -6.54
C ASP A 317 -2.17 72.85 -6.45
N ALA A 318 -1.07 72.58 -5.76
CA ALA A 318 0.08 73.51 -5.71
C ALA A 318 0.73 73.72 -7.09
N GLY A 319 0.83 72.61 -7.87
CA GLY A 319 1.29 72.69 -9.26
C GLY A 319 0.38 73.53 -10.16
N TYR A 320 -0.93 73.27 -10.04
CA TYR A 320 -1.96 74.03 -10.77
C TYR A 320 -1.93 75.51 -10.35
N PHE A 321 -1.90 75.82 -9.05
CA PHE A 321 -1.79 77.19 -8.59
C PHE A 321 -0.52 77.89 -9.13
N ARG A 322 0.64 77.23 -9.12
CA ARG A 322 1.89 77.81 -9.67
C ARG A 322 1.76 78.14 -11.16
N SER A 323 1.12 77.25 -11.92
CA SER A 323 0.91 77.47 -13.37
C SER A 323 0.00 78.65 -13.63
N ILE A 324 -1.13 78.73 -12.91
CA ILE A 324 -2.05 79.89 -13.01
C ILE A 324 -1.37 81.17 -12.58
N LEU A 325 -0.61 81.16 -11.48
CA LEU A 325 0.12 82.33 -11.02
C LEU A 325 1.12 82.86 -12.05
N ALA A 326 1.78 81.99 -12.77
CA ALA A 326 2.70 82.34 -13.85
C ALA A 326 1.98 83.07 -15.02
N GLU A 327 0.79 82.55 -15.38
CA GLU A 327 -0.04 83.19 -16.44
C GLU A 327 -0.74 84.45 -15.95
N TYR A 328 -1.18 84.48 -14.69
CA TYR A 328 -1.76 85.69 -14.09
C TYR A 328 -0.77 86.84 -14.07
N ARG A 329 0.51 86.60 -13.79
CA ARG A 329 1.55 87.65 -13.82
C ARG A 329 1.75 88.26 -15.21
N LYS A 330 1.45 87.48 -16.30
CA LYS A 330 1.55 87.97 -17.69
C LYS A 330 0.34 88.73 -18.17
N SER A 331 -0.89 88.23 -17.75
CA SER A 331 -2.18 88.86 -18.17
C SER A 331 -3.25 88.69 -17.10
N PRO A 332 -3.30 89.59 -16.11
CA PRO A 332 -4.20 89.47 -14.96
C PRO A 332 -5.71 89.50 -15.32
N GLU A 333 -6.12 90.34 -16.22
CA GLU A 333 -7.54 90.49 -16.61
C GLU A 333 -8.07 89.24 -17.32
N THR A 334 -7.26 88.66 -18.26
CA THR A 334 -7.68 87.50 -19.02
C THR A 334 -7.82 86.26 -18.12
N VAL A 335 -6.85 86.01 -17.24
CA VAL A 335 -6.88 84.86 -16.30
C VAL A 335 -8.06 85.01 -15.31
N THR A 336 -8.33 86.21 -14.80
CA THR A 336 -9.46 86.42 -13.90
C THR A 336 -10.79 86.09 -14.58
N VAL A 337 -11.01 86.59 -15.81
CA VAL A 337 -12.24 86.34 -16.56
C VAL A 337 -12.34 84.78 -16.89
N THR A 338 -11.26 84.16 -17.24
CA THR A 338 -11.24 82.72 -17.55
C THR A 338 -11.57 81.90 -16.34
N LEU A 339 -10.92 82.14 -15.20
CA LEU A 339 -11.20 81.47 -13.93
C LEU A 339 -12.64 81.68 -13.45
N PHE A 340 -13.13 82.96 -13.53
CA PHE A 340 -14.52 83.27 -13.17
C PHE A 340 -15.51 82.50 -14.05
N SER A 341 -15.25 82.44 -15.39
CA SER A 341 -16.10 81.70 -16.32
C SER A 341 -16.08 80.17 -16.04
N GLN A 342 -14.91 79.60 -15.69
CA GLN A 342 -14.78 78.21 -15.34
C GLN A 342 -15.49 77.86 -14.05
N VAL A 343 -15.31 78.64 -12.97
CA VAL A 343 -16.01 78.45 -11.69
C VAL A 343 -17.49 78.56 -11.89
N MET A 344 -17.95 79.55 -12.69
CA MET A 344 -19.37 79.67 -13.01
C MET A 344 -19.93 78.53 -13.80
N ALA A 345 -19.14 77.96 -14.77
CA ALA A 345 -19.52 76.77 -15.54
C ALA A 345 -19.65 75.53 -14.64
N ASP A 346 -18.66 75.32 -13.75
CA ASP A 346 -18.67 74.22 -12.77
C ASP A 346 -19.81 74.36 -11.75
N ALA A 347 -20.07 75.62 -11.25
CA ALA A 347 -21.20 75.84 -10.37
C ALA A 347 -22.52 75.54 -11.10
N MET A 348 -22.64 75.94 -12.37
CA MET A 348 -23.85 75.71 -13.13
C MET A 348 -23.96 74.18 -13.54
N ALA A 349 -22.88 73.47 -13.70
CA ALA A 349 -22.91 72.03 -13.99
C ALA A 349 -23.50 71.22 -12.78
N ASN A 350 -23.19 71.67 -11.57
CA ASN A 350 -23.61 70.99 -10.33
C ASN A 350 -24.99 71.44 -9.82
N VAL A 351 -25.66 72.34 -10.49
CA VAL A 351 -27.04 72.80 -10.10
C VAL A 351 -28.07 71.92 -10.80
N LYS A 352 -28.96 71.30 -10.00
CA LYS A 352 -29.99 70.38 -10.46
C LYS A 352 -31.07 71.02 -11.31
N ASP A 353 -31.47 72.24 -10.94
CA ASP A 353 -32.51 73.04 -11.62
C ASP A 353 -32.01 74.46 -11.95
N LYS A 354 -32.14 74.85 -13.22
CA LYS A 354 -31.70 76.17 -13.71
C LYS A 354 -32.91 76.88 -14.23
N PHE A 355 -33.22 78.07 -13.55
CA PHE A 355 -34.31 78.94 -13.96
C PHE A 355 -33.70 80.23 -14.56
N ILE A 356 -34.00 80.54 -15.82
CA ILE A 356 -33.62 81.77 -16.46
C ILE A 356 -34.88 82.68 -16.42
N VAL A 357 -34.82 83.69 -15.66
CA VAL A 357 -35.93 84.66 -15.57
C VAL A 357 -35.60 85.85 -16.48
N ASN A 358 -36.40 85.96 -17.53
CA ASN A 358 -36.29 87.13 -18.45
C ASN A 358 -36.97 88.34 -17.86
N SER A 359 -36.21 89.39 -17.61
CA SER A 359 -36.78 90.66 -17.03
C SER A 359 -37.42 91.45 -18.17
N LEU A 360 -38.72 91.63 -18.09
CA LEU A 360 -39.43 92.54 -18.96
C LEU A 360 -39.15 93.96 -18.50
N GLY A 361 -38.27 94.68 -19.19
CA GLY A 361 -38.25 96.08 -19.22
C GLY A 361 -36.96 96.86 -18.96
N ASN A 362 -35.88 96.30 -18.42
CA ASN A 362 -34.67 97.10 -18.13
C ASN A 362 -33.33 96.40 -18.39
N GLY A 363 -33.29 95.45 -19.30
CA GLY A 363 -32.02 94.91 -19.87
C GLY A 363 -31.10 94.14 -18.94
N ARG A 364 -31.50 93.89 -17.68
CA ARG A 364 -30.72 93.00 -16.78
C ARG A 364 -31.38 91.65 -16.71
N GLN A 365 -30.65 90.60 -17.14
CA GLN A 365 -31.02 89.25 -16.95
C GLN A 365 -30.60 88.76 -15.54
N GLU A 366 -31.54 88.33 -14.70
CA GLU A 366 -31.24 87.70 -13.44
C GLU A 366 -31.32 86.15 -13.62
N ILE A 367 -30.29 85.50 -13.24
CA ILE A 367 -30.22 83.99 -13.23
C ILE A 367 -30.43 83.62 -11.73
N ARG A 368 -31.55 82.94 -11.45
CA ARG A 368 -31.78 82.34 -10.10
C ARG A 368 -31.43 80.89 -10.12
N LEU A 369 -30.50 80.47 -9.25
CA LEU A 369 -30.05 79.13 -9.08
C LEU A 369 -30.63 78.61 -7.76
N LYS A 370 -31.28 77.41 -7.82
CA LYS A 370 -31.71 76.65 -6.65
C LYS A 370 -30.59 75.66 -6.27
N LEU A 371 -29.82 76.01 -5.23
CA LEU A 371 -28.66 75.31 -4.77
C LEU A 371 -28.97 74.12 -3.84
N ASN A 372 -30.12 74.15 -3.20
CA ASN A 372 -30.51 73.01 -2.31
C ASN A 372 -31.75 72.29 -2.88
N PRO A 373 -31.77 70.96 -2.86
CA PRO A 373 -32.98 70.24 -3.16
C PRO A 373 -34.07 70.56 -2.14
N GLU A 374 -35.31 70.68 -2.60
CA GLU A 374 -36.44 70.80 -1.66
C GLU A 374 -36.46 69.59 -0.73
N PRO A 375 -36.77 69.82 0.59
CA PRO A 375 -36.94 68.69 1.51
C PRO A 375 -38.03 67.78 0.97
N LEU A 376 -37.71 66.49 0.78
CA LEU A 376 -38.68 65.50 0.36
C LEU A 376 -39.99 65.63 1.13
N THR A 377 -41.09 65.65 0.41
CA THR A 377 -42.41 65.62 1.01
C THR A 377 -42.63 64.33 1.80
N SER A 378 -43.53 64.36 2.80
CA SER A 378 -43.79 63.22 3.68
C SER A 378 -44.18 61.92 2.89
N LYS A 379 -44.68 62.05 1.65
CA LYS A 379 -45.01 60.92 0.77
C LYS A 379 -43.76 60.32 0.11
N GLU A 380 -42.86 61.17 -0.38
CA GLU A 380 -41.61 60.73 -1.05
C GLU A 380 -40.61 60.13 -0.06
N LYS A 381 -40.67 60.48 1.22
CA LYS A 381 -39.90 59.82 2.27
C LYS A 381 -40.37 58.39 2.50
N LYS A 382 -41.68 58.16 2.50
CA LYS A 382 -42.24 56.80 2.67
C LYS A 382 -41.94 55.89 1.50
N GLU A 383 -42.00 56.37 0.26
CA GLU A 383 -41.65 55.60 -0.93
C GLU A 383 -40.16 55.32 -1.02
N ALA A 384 -39.28 56.18 -0.50
CA ALA A 384 -37.84 55.95 -0.45
C ALA A 384 -37.44 54.98 0.68
N GLU A 385 -38.23 54.95 1.77
CA GLU A 385 -38.05 53.96 2.84
C GLU A 385 -38.56 52.56 2.40
N GLU A 386 -39.71 52.47 1.73
CA GLU A 386 -40.24 51.19 1.20
C GLU A 386 -39.29 50.56 0.15
N LYS A 387 -38.72 51.38 -0.74
CA LYS A 387 -37.72 50.87 -1.70
C LYS A 387 -36.44 50.37 -1.08
N LYS A 388 -36.00 50.96 0.06
CA LYS A 388 -34.82 50.46 0.79
C LYS A 388 -35.11 49.19 1.56
N GLU A 389 -36.34 48.96 1.99
CA GLU A 389 -36.73 47.68 2.64
C GLU A 389 -36.92 46.53 1.62
N GLU A 390 -37.32 46.87 0.36
CA GLU A 390 -37.37 45.85 -0.72
C GLU A 390 -36.00 45.44 -1.25
N GLU A 391 -35.00 46.33 -1.25
CA GLU A 391 -33.63 46.00 -1.65
C GLU A 391 -32.84 45.25 -0.56
N SER A 392 -33.34 45.18 0.68
CA SER A 392 -32.67 44.51 1.79
C SER A 392 -33.21 43.09 2.10
N LYS A 393 -34.17 42.59 1.34
CA LYS A 393 -34.70 41.23 1.41
C LYS A 393 -34.16 40.36 0.26
#